data_56c1599e8f16bcac64315a1a279c2816
#
_entry.id   56c1599e8f16bcac64315a1a279c2816
#
_cell.length_a   1.000
_cell.length_b   1.000
_cell.length_c   1.000
_cell.angle_alpha   90.00
_cell.angle_beta   90.00
_cell.angle_gamma   90.00
#
_symmetry.space_group_name_H-M   'P 1'
#
loop_
_entity.id
_entity.type
_entity.pdbx_description
1 polymer ?
#
loop_
_entity_poly.entity_id
_entity_poly.type
_entity_poly.pdbx_seq_one_letter_code
_entity_poly.pdbx_strand_id
1 'polypeptide(L)'
;MTQLILFNDLPIKFEDTPEIKNVERISLVDVVKEMNKLNLILGKEEHYLPHEHYEIFKTGGTHFWKDKNAMLFGGNDYPFVINNKTGKVASFSTVNKYYPTLVYQMEVGSMEVVTLLFHRVVATAFIKNPLNKPLVDHIDGNPANFKVNNLRWMSHEENRNTEAAKRNRSNFTKLENKYDLIINDLLTKLNNEKNS
;
A
#
# COMPACT_ATOMS: atom_id res chain seq x y z
N MET A 1 -7.53 1.34 20.89
CA MET A 1 -8.31 2.44 20.28
C MET A 1 -7.44 3.08 19.21
N THR A 2 -7.73 2.80 17.95
CA THR A 2 -7.00 3.33 16.80
C THR A 2 -7.65 4.67 16.46
N GLN A 3 -6.91 5.75 16.69
CA GLN A 3 -7.37 7.09 16.39
C GLN A 3 -7.44 7.25 14.87
N LEU A 4 -8.64 7.24 14.31
CA LEU A 4 -8.93 7.72 12.96
C LEU A 4 -8.61 9.21 12.94
N ILE A 5 -7.50 9.59 12.32
CA ILE A 5 -7.25 10.99 11.99
C ILE A 5 -8.12 11.29 10.77
N LEU A 6 -9.34 11.71 11.05
CA LEU A 6 -10.22 12.34 10.08
C LEU A 6 -9.64 13.74 9.79
N PHE A 7 -8.93 13.89 8.70
CA PHE A 7 -8.70 15.21 8.10
C PHE A 7 -9.99 15.64 7.39
N ASN A 8 -11.02 15.91 8.18
CA ASN A 8 -12.17 16.70 7.75
C ASN A 8 -11.80 18.16 7.91
N ASP A 9 -12.14 18.95 6.91
CA ASP A 9 -12.22 20.40 6.84
C ASP A 9 -11.09 21.13 6.10
N LEU A 10 -10.91 20.79 4.83
CA LEU A 10 -10.60 21.84 3.85
C LEU A 10 -11.50 21.60 2.63
N PRO A 11 -12.46 22.49 2.35
CA PRO A 11 -13.19 22.47 1.10
C PRO A 11 -12.26 22.97 -0.01
N ILE A 12 -11.44 22.08 -0.55
CA ILE A 12 -10.71 22.38 -1.76
C ILE A 12 -11.74 22.25 -2.89
N LYS A 13 -12.25 23.35 -3.37
CA LYS A 13 -12.96 23.40 -4.66
C LYS A 13 -11.91 23.20 -5.75
N PHE A 14 -11.78 21.98 -6.22
CA PHE A 14 -10.81 21.61 -7.24
C PHE A 14 -11.09 22.20 -8.63
N GLU A 15 -12.23 22.87 -8.84
CA GLU A 15 -12.62 23.44 -10.12
C GLU A 15 -11.77 24.64 -10.56
N ASP A 16 -11.04 25.29 -9.63
CA ASP A 16 -10.39 26.58 -9.89
C ASP A 16 -8.86 26.54 -9.99
N THR A 17 -8.21 25.39 -9.82
CA THR A 17 -6.75 25.33 -9.96
C THR A 17 -6.36 24.90 -11.38
N PRO A 18 -5.71 25.79 -12.18
CA PRO A 18 -5.27 25.48 -13.56
C PRO A 18 -4.36 24.26 -13.64
N GLU A 19 -3.68 23.91 -12.56
CA GLU A 19 -2.70 22.82 -12.48
C GLU A 19 -3.34 21.42 -12.55
N ILE A 20 -4.60 21.26 -12.14
CA ILE A 20 -5.27 19.93 -12.12
C ILE A 20 -5.93 19.59 -13.46
N LYS A 21 -6.27 20.58 -14.28
CA LYS A 21 -6.96 20.36 -15.57
C LYS A 21 -6.19 19.48 -16.57
N ASN A 22 -4.87 19.41 -16.45
CA ASN A 22 -3.98 18.68 -17.35
C ASN A 22 -3.33 17.44 -16.71
N VAL A 23 -3.73 17.05 -15.49
CA VAL A 23 -3.17 15.88 -14.81
C VAL A 23 -3.84 14.61 -15.37
N GLU A 24 -3.03 13.61 -15.69
CA GLU A 24 -3.51 12.28 -16.07
C GLU A 24 -4.35 11.69 -14.93
N ARG A 25 -5.57 11.26 -15.27
CA ARG A 25 -6.53 10.71 -14.31
C ARG A 25 -7.27 9.52 -14.92
N ILE A 26 -7.66 8.61 -14.08
CA ILE A 26 -8.36 7.38 -14.45
C ILE A 26 -9.50 7.12 -13.46
N SER A 27 -10.64 6.63 -13.96
CA SER A 27 -11.75 6.19 -13.12
C SER A 27 -11.31 5.04 -12.20
N LEU A 28 -11.67 5.11 -10.93
CA LEU A 28 -11.40 4.00 -10.00
C LEU A 28 -12.13 2.71 -10.43
N VAL A 29 -13.25 2.82 -11.14
CA VAL A 29 -13.94 1.65 -11.72
C VAL A 29 -13.02 0.89 -12.67
N ASP A 30 -12.32 1.60 -13.56
CA ASP A 30 -11.44 0.94 -14.54
C ASP A 30 -10.20 0.37 -13.87
N VAL A 31 -9.64 1.07 -12.89
CA VAL A 31 -8.53 0.55 -12.08
C VAL A 31 -8.92 -0.73 -11.36
N VAL A 32 -10.07 -0.76 -10.70
CA VAL A 32 -10.55 -1.94 -9.96
C VAL A 32 -10.87 -3.11 -10.90
N LYS A 33 -11.42 -2.84 -12.08
CA LYS A 33 -11.62 -3.89 -13.11
C LYS A 33 -10.29 -4.54 -13.51
N GLU A 34 -9.25 -3.75 -13.77
CA GLU A 34 -7.92 -4.29 -14.10
C GLU A 34 -7.27 -5.01 -12.92
N MET A 35 -7.46 -4.55 -11.68
CA MET A 35 -7.00 -5.27 -10.49
C MET A 35 -7.68 -6.64 -10.35
N ASN A 36 -9.01 -6.71 -10.54
CA ASN A 36 -9.77 -7.95 -10.50
C ASN A 36 -9.38 -8.91 -11.63
N LYS A 37 -9.16 -8.39 -12.83
CA LYS A 37 -8.66 -9.16 -13.97
C LYS A 37 -7.29 -9.77 -13.68
N LEU A 38 -6.37 -9.00 -13.10
CA LEU A 38 -5.07 -9.50 -12.69
C LEU A 38 -5.19 -10.58 -11.61
N ASN A 39 -6.07 -10.38 -10.60
CA ASN A 39 -6.32 -11.37 -9.57
C ASN A 39 -6.85 -12.68 -10.17
N LEU A 40 -7.78 -12.62 -11.11
CA LEU A 40 -8.30 -13.80 -11.82
C LEU A 40 -7.17 -14.53 -12.59
N ILE A 41 -6.33 -13.81 -13.33
CA ILE A 41 -5.18 -14.38 -14.07
C ILE A 41 -4.22 -15.09 -13.10
N LEU A 42 -4.05 -14.54 -11.90
CA LEU A 42 -3.16 -15.08 -10.87
C LEU A 42 -3.82 -16.18 -10.02
N GLY A 43 -5.07 -16.57 -10.30
CA GLY A 43 -5.82 -17.57 -9.53
C GLY A 43 -6.15 -17.14 -8.12
N LYS A 44 -6.29 -15.82 -7.86
CA LYS A 44 -6.68 -15.28 -6.56
C LYS A 44 -8.18 -15.11 -6.47
N GLU A 45 -8.75 -15.44 -5.32
CA GLU A 45 -10.18 -15.30 -5.04
C GLU A 45 -10.59 -13.85 -4.71
N GLU A 46 -9.64 -12.97 -4.41
CA GLU A 46 -9.90 -11.58 -4.06
C GLU A 46 -10.60 -10.85 -5.21
N HIS A 47 -11.78 -10.33 -4.93
CA HIS A 47 -12.58 -9.53 -5.84
C HIS A 47 -12.97 -8.23 -5.16
N TYR A 48 -12.59 -7.10 -5.77
CA TYR A 48 -12.90 -5.78 -5.24
C TYR A 48 -14.13 -5.20 -5.92
N LEU A 49 -14.96 -4.50 -5.14
CA LEU A 49 -16.12 -3.78 -5.66
C LEU A 49 -15.71 -2.38 -6.11
N PRO A 50 -15.99 -2.00 -7.37
CA PRO A 50 -15.67 -0.66 -7.86
C PRO A 50 -16.68 0.37 -7.36
N HIS A 51 -16.24 1.63 -7.20
CA HIS A 51 -17.11 2.74 -6.85
C HIS A 51 -17.05 3.82 -7.94
N GLU A 52 -18.18 4.15 -8.55
CA GLU A 52 -18.28 5.01 -9.74
C GLU A 52 -17.91 6.48 -9.51
N HIS A 53 -17.94 6.94 -8.25
CA HIS A 53 -17.70 8.35 -7.94
C HIS A 53 -16.25 8.71 -7.64
N TYR A 54 -15.30 7.77 -7.81
CA TYR A 54 -13.90 8.05 -7.53
C TYR A 54 -13.03 8.05 -8.78
N GLU A 55 -12.13 9.03 -8.85
CA GLU A 55 -11.07 9.12 -9.84
C GLU A 55 -9.72 9.19 -9.15
N ILE A 56 -8.72 8.51 -9.71
CA ILE A 56 -7.33 8.61 -9.29
C ILE A 56 -6.57 9.56 -10.21
N PHE A 57 -5.84 10.48 -9.62
CA PHE A 57 -4.97 11.45 -10.26
C PHE A 57 -3.51 11.05 -10.07
N LYS A 58 -2.70 11.19 -11.12
CA LYS A 58 -1.30 10.77 -11.12
C LYS A 58 -0.40 11.60 -10.22
N THR A 59 -0.69 12.89 -10.12
CA THR A 59 0.07 13.87 -9.33
C THR A 59 -0.86 14.96 -8.81
N GLY A 60 -0.33 15.86 -7.98
CA GLY A 60 -1.08 17.02 -7.46
C GLY A 60 -1.73 16.78 -6.10
N GLY A 61 -1.45 15.65 -5.47
CA GLY A 61 -1.97 15.36 -4.12
C GLY A 61 -1.36 16.27 -3.06
N THR A 62 -2.20 16.81 -2.18
CA THR A 62 -1.78 17.63 -1.04
C THR A 62 -1.72 16.85 0.27
N HIS A 63 -1.89 15.53 0.21
CA HIS A 63 -1.90 14.68 1.39
C HIS A 63 -0.51 14.31 1.84
N PHE A 64 -0.35 14.23 3.16
CA PHE A 64 0.86 13.80 3.81
C PHE A 64 0.58 12.60 4.71
N TRP A 65 1.46 11.62 4.67
CA TRP A 65 1.44 10.46 5.57
C TRP A 65 2.71 10.42 6.38
N LYS A 66 2.60 9.83 7.56
CA LYS A 66 3.76 9.47 8.36
C LYS A 66 4.03 7.98 8.22
N ASP A 67 5.26 7.62 7.87
CA ASP A 67 5.72 6.24 7.96
C ASP A 67 6.04 5.84 9.42
N LYS A 68 6.55 4.62 9.59
CA LYS A 68 6.98 4.11 10.91
C LYS A 68 8.10 4.92 11.58
N ASN A 69 8.85 5.69 10.81
CA ASN A 69 9.95 6.53 11.29
C ASN A 69 9.49 8.00 11.48
N ALA A 70 8.19 8.24 11.43
CA ALA A 70 7.56 9.57 11.47
C ALA A 70 7.98 10.50 10.31
N MET A 71 8.53 9.96 9.21
CA MET A 71 8.79 10.71 8.00
C MET A 71 7.49 11.03 7.28
N LEU A 72 7.35 12.28 6.82
CA LEU A 72 6.20 12.75 6.07
C LEU A 72 6.39 12.43 4.58
N PHE A 73 5.35 11.84 3.98
CA PHE A 73 5.27 11.59 2.54
C PHE A 73 3.98 12.19 2.00
N GLY A 74 4.03 12.65 0.77
CA GLY A 74 2.90 13.30 0.12
C GLY A 74 3.32 14.58 -0.62
N GLY A 75 2.34 15.40 -0.99
CA GLY A 75 2.55 16.63 -1.73
C GLY A 75 2.35 16.48 -3.24
N ASN A 76 2.76 17.49 -4.01
CA ASN A 76 2.37 17.65 -5.41
C ASN A 76 2.82 16.52 -6.35
N ASP A 77 3.84 15.75 -5.97
CA ASP A 77 4.35 14.62 -6.78
C ASP A 77 3.63 13.29 -6.51
N TYR A 78 2.67 13.28 -5.59
CA TYR A 78 2.00 12.06 -5.18
C TYR A 78 0.63 11.91 -5.83
N PRO A 79 0.25 10.68 -6.24
CA PRO A 79 -1.10 10.37 -6.65
C PRO A 79 -2.11 10.59 -5.52
N PHE A 80 -3.35 10.88 -5.88
CA PHE A 80 -4.45 11.05 -4.95
C PHE A 80 -5.77 10.63 -5.58
N VAL A 81 -6.80 10.46 -4.78
CA VAL A 81 -8.13 10.04 -5.22
C VAL A 81 -9.17 11.05 -4.79
N ILE A 82 -10.06 11.42 -5.69
CA ILE A 82 -11.18 12.34 -5.43
C ILE A 82 -12.50 11.58 -5.59
N ASN A 83 -13.42 11.86 -4.70
CA ASN A 83 -14.82 11.55 -4.89
C ASN A 83 -15.49 12.68 -5.67
N ASN A 84 -15.81 12.43 -6.93
CA ASN A 84 -16.36 13.42 -7.85
C ASN A 84 -17.76 13.95 -7.44
N LYS A 85 -18.52 13.16 -6.68
CA LYS A 85 -19.83 13.57 -6.17
C LYS A 85 -19.73 14.62 -5.07
N THR A 86 -18.71 14.51 -4.22
CA THR A 86 -18.54 15.37 -3.05
C THR A 86 -17.42 16.41 -3.21
N GLY A 87 -16.57 16.25 -4.23
CA GLY A 87 -15.35 17.04 -4.41
C GLY A 87 -14.29 16.79 -3.33
N LYS A 88 -14.49 15.81 -2.45
CA LYS A 88 -13.55 15.52 -1.35
C LYS A 88 -12.50 14.52 -1.79
N VAL A 89 -11.29 14.73 -1.32
CA VAL A 89 -10.22 13.75 -1.44
C VAL A 89 -10.52 12.55 -0.56
N ALA A 90 -10.29 11.36 -1.10
CA ALA A 90 -10.55 10.12 -0.39
C ALA A 90 -9.64 9.98 0.83
N SER A 91 -10.18 9.43 1.90
CA SER A 91 -9.42 9.14 3.12
C SER A 91 -8.53 7.93 2.92
N PHE A 92 -7.37 7.99 3.52
CA PHE A 92 -6.45 6.85 3.59
C PHE A 92 -6.38 6.36 5.03
N SER A 93 -6.34 5.05 5.19
CA SER A 93 -6.07 4.41 6.47
C SER A 93 -4.68 3.80 6.47
N THR A 94 -4.06 3.74 7.63
CA THR A 94 -2.84 2.97 7.86
C THR A 94 -3.17 1.65 8.57
N VAL A 95 -4.21 0.95 8.11
CA VAL A 95 -4.65 -0.34 8.70
C VAL A 95 -3.48 -1.33 8.76
N ASN A 96 -2.58 -1.26 7.82
CA ASN A 96 -1.29 -1.91 7.88
C ASN A 96 -0.24 -0.85 8.20
N LYS A 97 0.40 -0.90 9.37
CA LYS A 97 1.38 0.08 9.88
C LYS A 97 2.42 0.59 8.87
N TYR A 98 2.46 0.02 7.67
CA TYR A 98 3.48 0.26 6.67
C TYR A 98 2.95 0.76 5.33
N TYR A 99 1.70 0.42 4.93
CA TYR A 99 1.17 0.71 3.60
C TYR A 99 -0.04 1.63 3.68
N PRO A 100 -0.03 2.77 2.98
CA PRO A 100 -1.24 3.56 2.77
C PRO A 100 -2.31 2.70 2.09
N THR A 101 -3.51 2.79 2.62
CA THR A 101 -4.65 1.99 2.18
C THR A 101 -5.81 2.92 1.86
N LEU A 102 -6.31 2.85 0.63
CA LEU A 102 -7.52 3.54 0.23
C LEU A 102 -8.72 2.80 0.83
N VAL A 103 -9.58 3.55 1.52
CA VAL A 103 -10.80 3.02 2.14
C VAL A 103 -11.99 3.81 1.64
N TYR A 104 -13.01 3.12 1.14
CA TYR A 104 -14.28 3.75 0.76
C TYR A 104 -15.48 2.86 1.11
N GLN A 105 -16.60 3.51 1.39
CA GLN A 105 -17.90 2.83 1.59
C GLN A 105 -18.63 2.75 0.26
N MET A 106 -19.32 1.64 -0.01
CA MET A 106 -20.10 1.47 -1.23
C MET A 106 -21.32 2.40 -1.26
N GLU A 107 -21.95 2.61 -0.11
CA GLU A 107 -23.03 3.56 0.08
C GLU A 107 -22.84 4.34 1.37
N VAL A 108 -23.35 5.56 1.43
CA VAL A 108 -23.31 6.39 2.63
C VAL A 108 -24.08 5.69 3.76
N GLY A 109 -23.38 5.39 4.84
CA GLY A 109 -23.94 4.66 5.98
C GLY A 109 -23.94 3.13 5.85
N SER A 110 -23.46 2.58 4.72
CA SER A 110 -23.22 1.14 4.56
C SER A 110 -22.13 0.65 5.50
N MET A 111 -22.28 -0.57 6.02
CA MET A 111 -21.19 -1.28 6.70
C MET A 111 -20.21 -1.93 5.71
N GLU A 112 -20.54 -1.92 4.42
CA GLU A 112 -19.70 -2.48 3.37
C GLU A 112 -18.56 -1.50 3.04
N VAL A 113 -17.37 -1.88 3.46
CA VAL A 113 -16.14 -1.08 3.30
C VAL A 113 -15.17 -1.83 2.40
N VAL A 114 -14.75 -1.18 1.33
CA VAL A 114 -13.69 -1.70 0.45
C VAL A 114 -12.34 -1.09 0.87
N THR A 115 -11.35 -1.95 0.98
CA THR A 115 -9.99 -1.59 1.41
C THR A 115 -8.98 -2.03 0.36
N LEU A 116 -8.27 -1.08 -0.24
CA LEU A 116 -7.30 -1.34 -1.29
C LEU A 116 -5.90 -0.83 -0.89
N LEU A 117 -4.87 -1.63 -1.08
CA LEU A 117 -3.49 -1.18 -0.94
C LEU A 117 -3.19 -0.12 -1.99
N PHE A 118 -2.91 1.12 -1.55
CA PHE A 118 -2.89 2.26 -2.45
C PHE A 118 -1.77 2.20 -3.50
N HIS A 119 -0.59 1.70 -3.14
CA HIS A 119 0.49 1.48 -4.12
C HIS A 119 0.07 0.54 -5.27
N ARG A 120 -0.80 -0.47 -5.01
CA ARG A 120 -1.34 -1.34 -6.06
C ARG A 120 -2.34 -0.59 -6.94
N VAL A 121 -3.19 0.25 -6.36
CA VAL A 121 -4.11 1.12 -7.11
C VAL A 121 -3.32 2.04 -8.04
N VAL A 122 -2.27 2.70 -7.53
CA VAL A 122 -1.39 3.58 -8.31
C VAL A 122 -0.68 2.83 -9.43
N ALA A 123 -0.09 1.67 -9.12
CA ALA A 123 0.62 0.89 -10.13
C ALA A 123 -0.32 0.39 -11.23
N THR A 124 -1.52 -0.07 -10.87
CA THR A 124 -2.53 -0.51 -11.85
C THR A 124 -2.99 0.64 -12.74
N ALA A 125 -3.16 1.83 -12.16
CA ALA A 125 -3.60 3.00 -12.91
C ALA A 125 -2.55 3.52 -13.92
N PHE A 126 -1.27 3.56 -13.53
CA PHE A 126 -0.29 4.37 -14.26
C PHE A 126 0.94 3.60 -14.75
N ILE A 127 1.10 2.33 -14.41
CA ILE A 127 2.27 1.53 -14.78
C ILE A 127 1.84 0.28 -15.56
N LYS A 128 2.27 0.20 -16.83
CA LYS A 128 1.96 -0.96 -17.67
C LYS A 128 2.50 -2.25 -17.07
N ASN A 129 1.68 -3.31 -17.10
CA ASN A 129 2.04 -4.65 -16.63
C ASN A 129 1.79 -5.73 -17.71
N PRO A 130 2.50 -5.71 -18.84
CA PRO A 130 2.23 -6.62 -19.96
C PRO A 130 2.53 -8.09 -19.62
N LEU A 131 3.32 -8.36 -18.59
CA LEU A 131 3.69 -9.70 -18.14
C LEU A 131 2.81 -10.20 -16.98
N ASN A 132 1.78 -9.48 -16.60
CA ASN A 132 0.88 -9.82 -15.48
C ASN A 132 1.63 -10.15 -14.18
N LYS A 133 2.69 -9.41 -13.87
CA LYS A 133 3.48 -9.61 -12.66
C LYS A 133 2.62 -9.35 -11.43
N PRO A 134 2.68 -10.22 -10.38
CA PRO A 134 1.74 -10.20 -9.27
C PRO A 134 2.04 -9.16 -8.19
N LEU A 135 3.27 -8.68 -8.10
CA LEU A 135 3.74 -7.84 -7.00
C LEU A 135 4.05 -6.42 -7.46
N VAL A 136 3.79 -5.46 -6.57
CA VAL A 136 4.26 -4.09 -6.71
C VAL A 136 5.32 -3.82 -5.65
N ASP A 137 6.48 -3.36 -6.08
CA ASP A 137 7.64 -3.06 -5.24
C ASP A 137 7.88 -1.55 -5.19
N HIS A 138 8.39 -1.08 -4.05
CA HIS A 138 8.86 0.29 -3.87
C HIS A 138 10.37 0.32 -4.11
N ILE A 139 10.82 1.01 -5.15
CA ILE A 139 12.23 1.02 -5.59
C ILE A 139 13.17 1.46 -4.47
N ASP A 140 12.76 2.43 -3.67
CA ASP A 140 13.52 2.92 -2.51
C ASP A 140 13.33 2.06 -1.24
N GLY A 141 12.47 1.04 -1.29
CA GLY A 141 12.13 0.18 -0.16
C GLY A 141 11.24 0.84 0.89
N ASN A 142 10.70 2.03 0.64
CA ASN A 142 9.81 2.73 1.55
C ASN A 142 8.33 2.55 1.15
N PRO A 143 7.53 1.80 1.90
CA PRO A 143 6.14 1.53 1.55
C PRO A 143 5.22 2.76 1.60
N ALA A 144 5.64 3.86 2.22
CA ALA A 144 4.90 5.11 2.24
C ALA A 144 5.16 5.98 1.00
N ASN A 145 6.19 5.68 0.21
CA ASN A 145 6.51 6.41 -1.02
C ASN A 145 5.87 5.75 -2.24
N PHE A 146 4.59 6.01 -2.47
CA PHE A 146 3.82 5.48 -3.59
C PHE A 146 3.80 6.40 -4.83
N LYS A 147 4.82 7.24 -5.02
CA LYS A 147 5.01 7.98 -6.29
C LYS A 147 5.09 7.01 -7.46
N VAL A 148 4.49 7.37 -8.60
CA VAL A 148 4.47 6.51 -9.78
C VAL A 148 5.87 6.07 -10.22
N ASN A 149 6.84 6.97 -10.18
CA ASN A 149 8.23 6.71 -10.55
C ASN A 149 9.01 5.87 -9.52
N ASN A 150 8.46 5.66 -8.33
CA ASN A 150 9.05 4.83 -7.28
C ASN A 150 8.43 3.42 -7.22
N LEU A 151 7.44 3.12 -8.06
CA LEU A 151 6.78 1.83 -8.09
C LEU A 151 7.16 1.03 -9.33
N ARG A 152 7.19 -0.29 -9.19
CA ARG A 152 7.40 -1.21 -10.32
C ARG A 152 6.68 -2.53 -10.09
N TRP A 153 6.25 -3.16 -11.18
CA TRP A 153 5.73 -4.52 -11.16
C TRP A 153 6.87 -5.54 -11.09
N MET A 154 6.71 -6.55 -10.25
CA MET A 154 7.70 -7.61 -10.05
C MET A 154 7.07 -9.00 -10.01
N SER A 155 7.82 -10.00 -10.50
CA SER A 155 7.53 -11.40 -10.22
C SER A 155 7.95 -11.79 -8.79
N HIS A 156 7.51 -12.95 -8.33
CA HIS A 156 7.95 -13.49 -7.04
C HIS A 156 9.47 -13.75 -7.03
N GLU A 157 10.06 -14.14 -8.15
CA GLU A 157 11.48 -14.39 -8.27
C GLU A 157 12.28 -13.09 -8.19
N GLU A 158 11.90 -12.08 -8.97
CA GLU A 158 12.53 -10.74 -8.92
C GLU A 158 12.47 -10.16 -7.50
N ASN A 159 11.31 -10.25 -6.84
CA ASN A 159 11.14 -9.74 -5.47
C ASN A 159 12.04 -10.48 -4.46
N ARG A 160 12.19 -11.81 -4.59
CA ARG A 160 13.13 -12.58 -3.73
C ARG A 160 14.58 -12.15 -3.88
N ASN A 161 14.94 -11.61 -5.03
CA ASN A 161 16.30 -11.19 -5.35
C ASN A 161 16.60 -9.73 -5.00
N THR A 162 15.62 -8.98 -4.49
CA THR A 162 15.85 -7.61 -4.03
C THR A 162 16.79 -7.58 -2.81
N GLU A 163 17.54 -6.50 -2.66
CA GLU A 163 18.42 -6.30 -1.50
C GLU A 163 17.65 -6.26 -0.17
N ALA A 164 16.41 -5.74 -0.19
CA ALA A 164 15.52 -5.77 0.98
C ALA A 164 15.15 -7.21 1.38
N ALA A 165 14.80 -8.06 0.41
CA ALA A 165 14.47 -9.46 0.66
C ALA A 165 15.69 -10.25 1.14
N LYS A 166 16.86 -9.98 0.58
CA LYS A 166 18.13 -10.61 1.01
C LYS A 166 18.50 -10.22 2.44
N ARG A 167 18.37 -8.93 2.78
CA ARG A 167 18.61 -8.43 4.16
C ARG A 167 17.64 -9.06 5.15
N ASN A 168 16.37 -9.15 4.83
CA ASN A 168 15.37 -9.74 5.70
C ASN A 168 15.65 -11.23 5.97
N ARG A 169 16.04 -11.99 4.95
CA ARG A 169 16.46 -13.40 5.11
C ARG A 169 17.69 -13.53 6.01
N SER A 170 18.71 -12.71 5.78
CA SER A 170 19.92 -12.71 6.62
C SER A 170 19.62 -12.39 8.09
N ASN A 171 18.71 -11.43 8.34
CA ASN A 171 18.30 -11.09 9.69
C ASN A 171 17.49 -12.21 10.36
N PHE A 172 16.63 -12.88 9.60
CA PHE A 172 15.86 -14.04 10.08
C PHE A 172 16.79 -15.18 10.47
N THR A 173 17.74 -15.56 9.61
CA THR A 173 18.74 -16.60 9.90
C THR A 173 19.60 -16.28 11.13
N LYS A 174 20.00 -15.00 11.31
CA LYS A 174 20.72 -14.59 12.52
C LYS A 174 19.87 -14.74 13.78
N LEU A 175 18.58 -14.47 13.68
CA LEU A 175 17.65 -14.60 14.78
C LEU A 175 17.43 -16.09 15.16
N GLU A 176 17.21 -16.96 14.17
CA GLU A 176 17.11 -18.41 14.36
C GLU A 176 18.35 -18.96 15.06
N ASN A 177 19.55 -18.67 14.56
CA ASN A 177 20.80 -19.11 15.17
C ASN A 177 20.94 -18.63 16.63
N LYS A 178 20.47 -17.42 16.95
CA LYS A 178 20.48 -16.90 18.32
C LYS A 178 19.54 -17.69 19.23
N TYR A 179 18.35 -18.04 18.76
CA TYR A 179 17.42 -18.86 19.55
C TYR A 179 17.92 -20.28 19.76
N ASP A 180 18.53 -20.89 18.74
CA ASP A 180 19.12 -22.21 18.86
C ASP A 180 20.23 -22.25 19.91
N LEU A 181 21.08 -21.24 19.98
CA LEU A 181 22.10 -21.11 21.01
C LEU A 181 21.51 -21.01 22.43
N ILE A 182 20.44 -20.23 22.60
CA ILE A 182 19.76 -20.07 23.89
C ILE A 182 19.11 -21.41 24.33
N ILE A 183 18.44 -22.08 23.40
CA ILE A 183 17.80 -23.38 23.67
C ILE A 183 18.85 -24.42 24.11
N ASN A 184 19.96 -24.50 23.39
CA ASN A 184 21.04 -25.43 23.72
C ASN A 184 21.68 -25.16 25.10
N ASP A 185 21.87 -23.87 25.45
CA ASP A 185 22.36 -23.49 26.78
C ASP A 185 21.39 -23.92 27.91
N LEU A 186 20.08 -23.66 27.69
CA LEU A 186 19.04 -24.06 28.63
C LEU A 186 18.95 -25.58 28.80
N LEU A 187 19.02 -26.34 27.72
CA LEU A 187 19.02 -27.79 27.74
C LEU A 187 20.24 -28.35 28.50
N THR A 188 21.41 -27.76 28.32
CA THR A 188 22.64 -28.14 29.03
C THR A 188 22.51 -27.89 30.55
N LYS A 189 21.95 -26.75 30.95
CA LYS A 189 21.71 -26.43 32.36
C LYS A 189 20.73 -27.42 33.02
N LEU A 190 19.62 -27.71 32.32
CA LEU A 190 18.62 -28.68 32.82
C LEU A 190 19.18 -30.10 32.99
N ASN A 191 20.06 -30.53 32.07
CA ASN A 191 20.70 -31.86 32.17
C ASN A 191 21.71 -31.92 33.32
N ASN A 192 22.42 -30.82 33.58
CA ASN A 192 23.36 -30.77 34.71
C ASN A 192 22.63 -30.79 36.07
N GLU A 193 21.48 -30.13 36.19
CA GLU A 193 20.64 -30.13 37.41
C GLU A 193 20.02 -31.50 37.70
N LYS A 194 19.73 -32.31 36.66
CA LYS A 194 19.21 -33.67 36.85
C LYS A 194 20.26 -34.70 37.25
N ASN A 195 21.54 -34.38 37.06
CA ASN A 195 22.66 -35.29 37.36
C ASN A 195 23.41 -34.89 38.66
N SER A 196 22.98 -33.86 39.34
CA SER A 196 23.43 -33.40 40.65
C SER A 196 22.44 -33.81 41.75
#